data_e0ad7ac2fe4c081a4a34b19f17f81886
#
_entry.id   e0ad7ac2fe4c081a4a34b19f17f81886
#
_cell.length_a   1.000
_cell.length_b   1.000
_cell.length_c   1.000
_cell.angle_alpha   90.00
_cell.angle_beta   90.00
_cell.angle_gamma   90.00
#
_symmetry.space_group_name_H-M   'P 1'
#
loop_
_entity.id
_entity.type
_entity.pdbx_description
1 polymer ?
#
loop_
_entity_poly.entity_id
_entity_poly.type
_entity_poly.pdbx_seq_one_letter_code
_entity_poly.pdbx_strand_id
1 'polypeptide(L)'
;MVASRSSLVNEEPARRPRFLAVALYCGALLTGSLAASQSARAAGAAAPTLAERIQRIISRPEVHHALFGIEFYSLDTHQVIYQLNGDKLFTPASTTKLLTMGTALELLGANYRYRTRVYATAAVEKGTLKGDVVLVASGDPNLSGRIQPDGTLAFENEDHAYAGSPDTRAVIGDPLQVIRDLARQVFSHGVRRIEGRVLVDASLFPEGEAELGTGAVISPIVVNDNLVDVTANPAATVGEPVHLQISPATAYVRFTNDARTGSADSKPEINWTNDVTNPDGSHSVTVTGNMPVGRPSILFAYAVPQPSRFAEIAFAQALAEAGVTIASDSPSNKPDFKVLAAAYTSEHQLAEHVSPPLAEEVKVTLKVSQNLHASIMPYFLGAVLAHAQSDISQAGFSLEHDFLEKAGLELSGASQSDGAGGATAGCYTPDFMVHYLEYMAGQKDFPVLFRALPILGRDGTLWNIQVHSRAAENVRAKTGTMAEYNALDRNLMVTAKGLAGYITNTAGKRWAFAAYVNHVAVPSDEQAITEIAGQLVGEIAAAGYETLEGEQ
;
A
#
# COMPACT_ATOMS: atom_id res chain seq x y z
N MET A 1 1.22 -45.43 -4.55
CA MET A 1 0.98 -46.59 -3.70
C MET A 1 0.51 -46.05 -2.35
N VAL A 2 -0.63 -46.22 -1.82
CA VAL A 2 -1.64 -47.24 -1.73
C VAL A 2 -3.00 -46.55 -1.63
N ALA A 3 -3.99 -47.02 -2.37
CA ALA A 3 -5.39 -46.66 -2.28
C ALA A 3 -6.10 -47.57 -1.26
N SER A 4 -7.17 -47.06 -0.61
CA SER A 4 -8.42 -47.80 -0.31
C SER A 4 -9.43 -46.81 0.32
N ARG A 5 -10.51 -46.54 -0.36
CA ARG A 5 -11.86 -47.11 -0.41
C ARG A 5 -12.64 -46.99 0.91
N SER A 6 -13.58 -46.09 0.87
CA SER A 6 -15.04 -46.17 0.95
C SER A 6 -15.66 -46.89 2.15
N SER A 7 -16.59 -46.21 2.83
CA SER A 7 -17.96 -46.74 2.94
C SER A 7 -18.93 -45.67 3.46
N LEU A 8 -20.03 -45.52 2.74
CA LEU A 8 -21.25 -44.81 3.07
C LEU A 8 -21.96 -45.50 4.24
N VAL A 9 -22.46 -44.74 5.19
CA VAL A 9 -23.61 -45.14 6.01
C VAL A 9 -24.54 -43.96 6.13
N ASN A 10 -25.73 -44.17 5.56
CA ASN A 10 -26.94 -43.37 5.80
C ASN A 10 -27.45 -43.61 7.20
N GLU A 11 -27.85 -42.58 7.92
CA GLU A 11 -28.90 -42.68 8.94
C GLU A 11 -29.76 -41.41 8.99
N GLU A 12 -31.07 -41.67 9.08
CA GLU A 12 -32.21 -40.77 9.02
C GLU A 12 -32.47 -40.03 10.36
N PRO A 13 -33.43 -39.07 10.41
CA PRO A 13 -33.45 -37.99 11.39
C PRO A 13 -34.27 -38.34 12.65
N ALA A 14 -33.76 -37.94 13.80
CA ALA A 14 -34.43 -38.07 15.08
C ALA A 14 -35.23 -36.80 15.47
N ARG A 15 -36.43 -37.07 15.91
CA ARG A 15 -37.60 -36.24 16.26
C ARG A 15 -37.31 -35.20 17.34
N ARG A 16 -37.93 -34.01 17.16
CA ARG A 16 -38.12 -32.97 18.17
C ARG A 16 -39.07 -33.40 19.28
N PRO A 17 -38.89 -33.03 20.56
CA PRO A 17 -39.98 -32.99 21.54
C PRO A 17 -40.59 -31.57 21.63
N ARG A 18 -41.93 -31.57 21.57
CA ARG A 18 -42.78 -30.43 21.89
C ARG A 18 -42.84 -30.26 23.42
N PHE A 19 -42.70 -29.05 23.92
CA PHE A 19 -43.10 -28.71 25.29
C PHE A 19 -44.29 -27.75 25.26
N LEU A 20 -45.23 -28.11 26.15
CA LEU A 20 -46.56 -27.56 26.37
C LEU A 20 -46.51 -26.20 27.05
N ALA A 21 -47.40 -25.31 26.64
CA ALA A 21 -47.71 -24.08 27.34
C ALA A 21 -48.64 -24.38 28.53
N VAL A 22 -48.32 -23.80 29.69
CA VAL A 22 -49.25 -23.70 30.81
C VAL A 22 -49.45 -22.22 31.11
N ALA A 23 -50.70 -21.78 30.90
CA ALA A 23 -51.23 -20.49 31.29
C ALA A 23 -51.81 -20.61 32.72
N LEU A 24 -51.47 -19.69 33.60
CA LEU A 24 -52.19 -19.52 34.87
C LEU A 24 -52.59 -18.06 35.05
N TYR A 25 -53.90 -17.88 35.12
CA TYR A 25 -54.65 -16.67 35.47
C TYR A 25 -54.71 -16.52 37.01
N CYS A 26 -54.51 -15.31 37.52
CA CYS A 26 -55.11 -14.77 38.78
C CYS A 26 -54.77 -13.27 38.81
N GLY A 27 -55.64 -12.33 38.79
CA GLY A 27 -56.76 -12.08 39.67
C GLY A 27 -56.56 -10.64 40.20
N ALA A 28 -57.38 -9.68 39.77
CA ALA A 28 -57.35 -8.26 40.11
C ALA A 28 -57.73 -8.00 41.57
N LEU A 29 -57.05 -7.02 42.20
CA LEU A 29 -57.62 -6.25 43.29
C LEU A 29 -57.20 -4.78 43.18
N LEU A 30 -58.18 -3.92 42.95
CA LEU A 30 -58.12 -2.46 43.02
C LEU A 30 -57.98 -1.99 44.48
N THR A 31 -57.02 -1.11 44.75
CA THR A 31 -57.18 -0.04 45.75
C THR A 31 -56.46 1.20 45.27
N GLY A 32 -57.20 2.29 45.14
CA GLY A 32 -56.69 3.58 44.75
C GLY A 32 -55.89 4.27 45.87
N SER A 33 -54.91 5.04 45.47
CA SER A 33 -54.31 6.10 46.30
C SER A 33 -53.73 7.22 45.40
N LEU A 34 -54.25 8.37 45.62
CA LEU A 34 -53.88 9.74 45.32
C LEU A 34 -52.63 9.98 44.42
N ALA A 35 -52.89 10.71 43.37
CA ALA A 35 -51.93 11.44 42.58
C ALA A 35 -51.08 12.39 43.40
N ALA A 36 -49.77 12.14 43.43
CA ALA A 36 -48.74 13.14 43.61
C ALA A 36 -48.00 13.22 42.27
N SER A 37 -48.32 14.23 41.49
CA SER A 37 -47.60 14.59 40.29
C SER A 37 -46.20 15.09 40.66
N GLN A 38 -45.26 14.19 40.77
CA GLN A 38 -43.84 14.54 40.65
C GLN A 38 -43.52 14.50 39.17
N SER A 39 -43.40 15.68 38.58
CA SER A 39 -42.68 15.90 37.35
C SER A 39 -41.22 15.48 37.58
N ALA A 40 -40.91 14.18 37.39
CA ALA A 40 -39.56 13.75 37.16
C ALA A 40 -39.11 14.42 35.87
N ARG A 41 -38.42 15.56 35.99
CA ARG A 41 -37.52 16.00 34.93
C ARG A 41 -36.69 14.78 34.58
N ALA A 42 -36.86 14.26 33.36
CA ALA A 42 -35.92 13.31 32.80
C ALA A 42 -34.55 14.01 32.86
N ALA A 43 -33.75 13.63 33.82
CA ALA A 43 -32.33 13.96 33.83
C ALA A 43 -31.84 13.38 32.49
N GLY A 44 -31.51 14.24 31.55
CA GLY A 44 -30.95 13.81 30.26
C GLY A 44 -29.83 12.83 30.57
N ALA A 45 -29.91 11.62 30.04
CA ALA A 45 -28.84 10.65 30.19
C ALA A 45 -27.54 11.33 29.70
N ALA A 46 -26.53 11.34 30.56
CA ALA A 46 -25.23 11.89 30.19
C ALA A 46 -24.76 11.22 28.93
N ALA A 47 -24.13 11.97 28.04
CA ALA A 47 -23.56 11.39 26.82
C ALA A 47 -22.59 10.27 27.21
N PRO A 48 -22.59 9.12 26.48
CA PRO A 48 -21.70 8.02 26.82
C PRO A 48 -20.23 8.44 26.73
N THR A 49 -19.44 8.00 27.69
CA THR A 49 -18.00 8.20 27.73
C THR A 49 -17.29 7.47 26.59
N LEU A 50 -16.05 7.84 26.26
CA LEU A 50 -15.23 7.13 25.27
C LEU A 50 -15.11 5.65 25.60
N ALA A 51 -14.85 5.31 26.88
CA ALA A 51 -14.77 3.93 27.33
C ALA A 51 -16.05 3.12 27.05
N GLU A 52 -17.22 3.71 27.34
CA GLU A 52 -18.51 3.06 27.09
C GLU A 52 -18.81 2.90 25.59
N ARG A 53 -18.39 3.84 24.77
CA ARG A 53 -18.51 3.76 23.29
C ARG A 53 -17.63 2.64 22.76
N ILE A 54 -16.35 2.61 23.13
CA ILE A 54 -15.40 1.57 22.72
C ILE A 54 -15.87 0.20 23.20
N GLN A 55 -16.29 0.07 24.47
CA GLN A 55 -16.76 -1.20 25.01
C GLN A 55 -17.94 -1.76 24.20
N ARG A 56 -18.87 -0.93 23.75
CA ARG A 56 -19.98 -1.37 22.88
C ARG A 56 -19.50 -1.90 21.53
N ILE A 57 -18.44 -1.31 20.96
CA ILE A 57 -17.86 -1.74 19.67
C ILE A 57 -17.18 -3.10 19.83
N ILE A 58 -16.27 -3.23 20.82
CA ILE A 58 -15.42 -4.42 20.98
C ILE A 58 -16.14 -5.62 21.60
N SER A 59 -17.32 -5.43 22.19
CA SER A 59 -18.12 -6.52 22.77
C SER A 59 -19.11 -7.16 21.79
N ARG A 60 -19.08 -6.77 20.51
CA ARG A 60 -19.93 -7.35 19.47
C ARG A 60 -19.58 -8.83 19.22
N PRO A 61 -20.59 -9.69 18.97
CA PRO A 61 -20.35 -11.13 18.75
C PRO A 61 -19.36 -11.45 17.63
N GLU A 62 -19.36 -10.68 16.55
CA GLU A 62 -18.50 -10.90 15.37
C GLU A 62 -17.02 -10.66 15.65
N VAL A 63 -16.67 -9.96 16.72
CA VAL A 63 -15.28 -9.63 17.08
C VAL A 63 -14.86 -10.11 18.46
N HIS A 64 -15.69 -10.97 19.12
CA HIS A 64 -15.45 -11.40 20.52
C HIS A 64 -14.17 -12.24 20.71
N HIS A 65 -13.59 -12.79 19.66
CA HIS A 65 -12.31 -13.51 19.70
C HIS A 65 -11.11 -12.64 19.33
N ALA A 66 -11.34 -11.41 18.86
CA ALA A 66 -10.27 -10.52 18.44
C ALA A 66 -9.52 -9.92 19.63
N LEU A 67 -8.26 -9.57 19.39
CA LEU A 67 -7.42 -8.85 20.34
C LEU A 67 -7.43 -7.36 19.98
N PHE A 68 -7.64 -6.50 20.98
CA PHE A 68 -7.70 -5.05 20.81
C PHE A 68 -6.58 -4.37 21.57
N GLY A 69 -5.84 -3.49 20.88
CA GLY A 69 -4.90 -2.53 21.43
C GLY A 69 -5.31 -1.13 21.00
N ILE A 70 -5.70 -0.27 21.93
CA ILE A 70 -6.27 1.05 21.62
C ILE A 70 -5.70 2.07 22.56
N GLU A 71 -5.26 3.22 22.02
CA GLU A 71 -4.88 4.36 22.83
C GLU A 71 -5.29 5.66 22.15
N PHE A 72 -5.80 6.60 22.95
CA PHE A 72 -6.07 7.98 22.59
C PHE A 72 -5.27 8.90 23.51
N TYR A 73 -4.56 9.85 22.92
CA TYR A 73 -3.62 10.71 23.61
C TYR A 73 -3.83 12.18 23.21
N SER A 74 -3.94 13.07 24.17
CA SER A 74 -4.14 14.51 23.95
C SER A 74 -2.82 15.20 23.65
N LEU A 75 -2.70 15.84 22.49
CA LEU A 75 -1.53 16.63 22.12
C LEU A 75 -1.45 17.98 22.86
N ASP A 76 -2.57 18.44 23.46
CA ASP A 76 -2.61 19.71 24.22
C ASP A 76 -2.19 19.53 25.68
N THR A 77 -2.62 18.42 26.30
CA THR A 77 -2.37 18.16 27.74
C THR A 77 -1.24 17.16 27.97
N HIS A 78 -0.76 16.49 26.92
CA HIS A 78 0.25 15.42 26.99
C HIS A 78 -0.18 14.28 27.92
N GLN A 79 -1.43 13.85 27.80
CA GLN A 79 -2.01 12.81 28.66
C GLN A 79 -2.78 11.76 27.86
N VAL A 80 -2.71 10.52 28.36
CA VAL A 80 -3.56 9.42 27.89
C VAL A 80 -5.01 9.70 28.28
N ILE A 81 -5.90 9.73 27.28
CA ILE A 81 -7.34 9.92 27.45
C ILE A 81 -8.06 8.58 27.65
N TYR A 82 -7.62 7.57 26.91
CA TYR A 82 -8.14 6.21 27.01
C TYR A 82 -7.06 5.22 26.58
N GLN A 83 -6.96 4.11 27.29
CA GLN A 83 -6.04 3.03 26.95
C GLN A 83 -6.70 1.67 27.20
N LEU A 84 -6.51 0.76 26.23
CA LEU A 84 -6.82 -0.66 26.34
C LEU A 84 -5.65 -1.45 25.76
N ASN A 85 -4.95 -2.26 26.58
CA ASN A 85 -3.76 -3.02 26.17
C ASN A 85 -2.68 -2.14 25.49
N GLY A 86 -2.52 -0.90 25.93
CA GLY A 86 -1.60 0.07 25.34
C GLY A 86 -0.14 -0.35 25.41
N ASP A 87 0.23 -1.19 26.38
CA ASP A 87 1.56 -1.75 26.61
C ASP A 87 1.80 -3.12 25.95
N LYS A 88 0.87 -3.64 25.15
CA LYS A 88 0.98 -4.94 24.47
C LYS A 88 1.36 -4.77 23.00
N LEU A 89 2.16 -5.70 22.50
CA LEU A 89 2.58 -5.73 21.11
C LEU A 89 1.46 -6.25 20.20
N PHE A 90 1.15 -5.49 19.16
CA PHE A 90 0.19 -5.84 18.12
C PHE A 90 0.87 -5.79 16.76
N THR A 91 0.45 -6.65 15.83
CA THR A 91 0.87 -6.56 14.43
C THR A 91 0.30 -5.27 13.82
N PRO A 92 1.15 -4.33 13.38
CA PRO A 92 0.74 -3.01 12.93
C PRO A 92 0.32 -2.98 11.47
N ALA A 93 0.75 -3.98 10.71
CA ALA A 93 0.68 -4.00 9.25
C ALA A 93 1.18 -2.65 8.67
N SER A 94 0.52 -2.13 7.64
CA SER A 94 0.97 -0.90 6.95
C SER A 94 0.93 0.39 7.78
N THR A 95 0.55 0.39 9.07
CA THR A 95 0.81 1.56 9.91
C THR A 95 2.31 1.78 10.17
N THR A 96 3.14 0.75 9.93
CA THR A 96 4.62 0.82 9.87
C THR A 96 5.11 1.93 8.95
N LYS A 97 4.40 2.19 7.86
CA LYS A 97 4.76 3.26 6.91
C LYS A 97 4.78 4.66 7.52
N LEU A 98 4.13 4.86 8.68
CA LEU A 98 4.25 6.12 9.43
C LEU A 98 5.69 6.32 9.88
N LEU A 99 6.32 5.28 10.43
CA LEU A 99 7.73 5.35 10.88
C LEU A 99 8.65 5.51 9.68
N THR A 100 8.53 4.66 8.67
CA THR A 100 9.37 4.67 7.47
C THR A 100 9.36 6.02 6.75
N MET A 101 8.17 6.57 6.50
CA MET A 101 8.04 7.85 5.79
C MET A 101 8.32 9.05 6.69
N GLY A 102 8.05 8.96 7.98
CA GLY A 102 8.44 9.97 8.96
C GLY A 102 9.96 10.05 9.10
N THR A 103 10.65 8.92 9.19
CA THR A 103 12.13 8.84 9.17
C THR A 103 12.69 9.49 7.90
N ALA A 104 12.12 9.18 6.73
CA ALA A 104 12.55 9.79 5.47
C ALA A 104 12.37 11.32 5.48
N LEU A 105 11.25 11.84 6.02
CA LEU A 105 11.03 13.29 6.16
C LEU A 105 12.05 13.93 7.09
N GLU A 106 12.38 13.32 8.22
CA GLU A 106 13.33 13.87 9.18
C GLU A 106 14.77 13.85 8.66
N LEU A 107 15.18 12.77 7.99
CA LEU A 107 16.57 12.61 7.55
C LEU A 107 16.86 13.32 6.23
N LEU A 108 15.93 13.35 5.28
CA LEU A 108 16.12 13.93 3.95
C LEU A 108 15.49 15.34 3.83
N GLY A 109 14.40 15.57 4.58
CA GLY A 109 13.58 16.77 4.47
C GLY A 109 12.54 16.70 3.34
N ALA A 110 11.41 17.38 3.53
CA ALA A 110 10.25 17.35 2.61
C ALA A 110 10.57 17.80 1.17
N ASN A 111 11.61 18.61 0.99
CA ASN A 111 12.01 19.15 -0.32
C ASN A 111 13.07 18.30 -1.05
N TYR A 112 13.47 17.18 -0.49
CA TYR A 112 14.40 16.27 -1.17
C TYR A 112 13.86 15.86 -2.54
N ARG A 113 14.75 15.71 -3.56
CA ARG A 113 14.38 15.29 -4.92
C ARG A 113 15.38 14.28 -5.43
N TYR A 114 14.87 13.19 -5.97
CA TYR A 114 15.68 12.22 -6.71
C TYR A 114 16.16 12.81 -8.03
N ARG A 115 17.31 12.33 -8.52
CA ARG A 115 17.89 12.78 -9.79
C ARG A 115 18.32 11.57 -10.61
N THR A 116 17.50 11.20 -11.57
CA THR A 116 17.77 10.10 -12.50
C THR A 116 18.44 10.65 -13.74
N ARG A 117 19.66 10.19 -14.03
CA ARG A 117 20.49 10.74 -15.11
C ARG A 117 20.82 9.72 -16.17
N VAL A 118 21.07 10.22 -17.37
CA VAL A 118 21.52 9.41 -18.51
C VAL A 118 22.89 9.93 -18.93
N TYR A 119 23.84 9.00 -19.11
CA TYR A 119 25.20 9.31 -19.51
C TYR A 119 25.60 8.57 -20.77
N ALA A 120 26.48 9.19 -21.56
CA ALA A 120 27.24 8.56 -22.64
C ALA A 120 28.56 8.03 -22.10
N THR A 121 29.03 6.86 -22.56
CA THR A 121 30.37 6.35 -22.18
C THR A 121 31.49 6.80 -23.14
N ALA A 122 31.14 7.54 -24.21
CA ALA A 122 32.08 8.12 -25.18
C ALA A 122 31.50 9.43 -25.73
N ALA A 123 32.33 10.21 -26.43
CA ALA A 123 31.88 11.42 -27.09
C ALA A 123 30.89 11.13 -28.22
N VAL A 124 29.94 12.04 -28.46
CA VAL A 124 29.00 12.00 -29.59
C VAL A 124 29.65 12.71 -30.76
N GLU A 125 29.95 11.97 -31.83
CA GLU A 125 30.58 12.50 -33.06
C GLU A 125 29.58 12.49 -34.21
N LYS A 126 29.25 13.66 -34.76
CA LYS A 126 28.31 13.81 -35.92
C LYS A 126 26.98 13.06 -35.70
N GLY A 127 26.47 13.07 -34.47
CA GLY A 127 25.24 12.39 -34.13
C GLY A 127 25.37 10.90 -33.78
N THR A 128 26.56 10.35 -33.83
CA THR A 128 26.84 8.94 -33.49
C THR A 128 27.59 8.85 -32.16
N LEU A 129 27.05 8.07 -31.24
CA LEU A 129 27.71 7.63 -30.02
C LEU A 129 28.33 6.27 -30.24
N LYS A 130 29.67 6.17 -30.20
CA LYS A 130 30.41 4.89 -30.36
C LYS A 130 30.55 4.11 -29.03
N GLY A 131 29.91 4.58 -27.98
CA GLY A 131 29.86 3.96 -26.65
C GLY A 131 28.43 3.59 -26.25
N ASP A 132 28.30 3.22 -25.01
CA ASP A 132 27.02 2.87 -24.37
C ASP A 132 26.27 4.14 -23.93
N VAL A 133 24.93 4.09 -23.91
CA VAL A 133 24.06 4.99 -23.15
C VAL A 133 23.66 4.30 -21.86
N VAL A 134 23.88 4.96 -20.73
CA VAL A 134 23.60 4.40 -19.40
C VAL A 134 22.57 5.26 -18.66
N LEU A 135 21.41 4.71 -18.37
CA LEU A 135 20.43 5.27 -17.43
C LEU A 135 20.84 4.84 -16.02
N VAL A 136 21.21 5.79 -15.18
CA VAL A 136 21.64 5.54 -13.80
C VAL A 136 20.46 5.68 -12.86
N ALA A 137 20.09 4.58 -12.23
CA ALA A 137 18.99 4.53 -11.27
C ALA A 137 19.30 5.35 -10.02
N SER A 138 18.34 6.10 -9.56
CA SER A 138 18.48 7.03 -8.43
C SER A 138 17.72 6.61 -7.17
N GLY A 139 17.00 5.49 -7.19
CA GLY A 139 16.07 5.11 -6.13
C GLY A 139 14.74 5.87 -6.19
N ASP A 140 14.47 6.63 -7.27
CA ASP A 140 13.20 7.32 -7.47
C ASP A 140 12.08 6.30 -7.73
N PRO A 141 11.06 6.21 -6.86
CA PRO A 141 9.98 5.26 -7.04
C PRO A 141 8.90 5.73 -8.03
N ASN A 142 9.04 6.91 -8.63
CA ASN A 142 8.00 7.57 -9.41
C ASN A 142 8.36 7.80 -10.89
N LEU A 143 9.11 6.90 -11.55
CA LEU A 143 9.30 6.99 -13.00
C LEU A 143 8.03 6.51 -13.73
N SER A 144 6.93 7.22 -13.54
CA SER A 144 5.59 6.78 -13.94
C SER A 144 4.69 7.96 -14.36
N GLY A 145 3.44 7.65 -14.73
CA GLY A 145 2.40 8.63 -15.03
C GLY A 145 1.85 9.40 -13.83
N ARG A 146 2.30 9.09 -12.60
CA ARG A 146 1.86 9.82 -11.39
C ARG A 146 2.23 11.30 -11.43
N ILE A 147 3.31 11.67 -12.12
CA ILE A 147 3.81 13.05 -12.15
C ILE A 147 2.87 13.92 -12.98
N GLN A 148 2.28 14.93 -12.33
CA GLN A 148 1.37 15.89 -12.94
C GLN A 148 2.11 17.16 -13.40
N PRO A 149 1.53 17.95 -14.35
CA PRO A 149 2.17 19.16 -14.86
C PRO A 149 2.49 20.22 -13.80
N ASP A 150 1.77 20.23 -12.68
CA ASP A 150 2.02 21.15 -11.55
C ASP A 150 3.11 20.65 -10.58
N GLY A 151 3.72 19.52 -10.87
CA GLY A 151 4.76 18.90 -10.05
C GLY A 151 4.23 18.11 -8.84
N THR A 152 2.93 17.84 -8.77
CA THR A 152 2.34 16.92 -7.80
C THR A 152 2.36 15.48 -8.31
N LEU A 153 2.13 14.51 -7.41
CA LEU A 153 1.91 13.12 -7.76
C LEU A 153 0.41 12.79 -7.64
N ALA A 154 -0.17 12.24 -8.69
CA ALA A 154 -1.52 11.69 -8.67
C ALA A 154 -1.57 10.35 -7.92
N PHE A 155 -2.72 10.05 -7.32
CA PHE A 155 -3.03 8.75 -6.75
C PHE A 155 -4.52 8.42 -6.98
N GLU A 156 -4.83 7.14 -7.01
CA GLU A 156 -6.19 6.61 -7.01
C GLU A 156 -6.46 5.95 -5.65
N ASN A 157 -7.69 6.03 -5.14
CA ASN A 157 -8.02 5.49 -3.82
C ASN A 157 -7.79 3.97 -3.73
N GLU A 158 -8.11 3.25 -4.83
CA GLU A 158 -7.77 1.83 -5.02
C GLU A 158 -6.66 1.74 -6.07
N ASP A 159 -5.42 1.71 -5.59
CA ASP A 159 -4.23 1.78 -6.42
C ASP A 159 -3.98 0.49 -7.20
N HIS A 160 -3.41 0.59 -8.41
CA HIS A 160 -3.14 -0.55 -9.29
C HIS A 160 -2.23 -1.62 -8.66
N ALA A 161 -1.42 -1.26 -7.67
CA ALA A 161 -0.61 -2.22 -6.94
C ALA A 161 -1.46 -3.24 -6.14
N TYR A 162 -2.70 -2.88 -5.79
CA TYR A 162 -3.69 -3.75 -5.14
C TYR A 162 -4.74 -4.21 -6.16
N ALA A 163 -4.27 -4.78 -7.26
CA ALA A 163 -5.08 -5.19 -8.39
C ALA A 163 -6.07 -6.32 -8.06
N GLY A 164 -7.14 -6.45 -8.88
CA GLY A 164 -8.13 -7.53 -8.76
C GLY A 164 -9.49 -7.10 -8.23
N SER A 165 -9.63 -5.87 -7.71
CA SER A 165 -10.91 -5.29 -7.31
C SER A 165 -11.60 -4.55 -8.46
N PRO A 166 -12.94 -4.52 -8.52
CA PRO A 166 -13.69 -3.67 -9.45
C PRO A 166 -13.41 -2.17 -9.29
N ASP A 167 -12.93 -1.75 -8.12
CA ASP A 167 -12.62 -0.37 -7.80
C ASP A 167 -11.16 0.01 -8.08
N THR A 168 -10.29 -0.97 -8.37
CA THR A 168 -8.90 -0.73 -8.74
C THR A 168 -8.78 0.09 -10.02
N ARG A 169 -7.92 1.09 -10.00
CA ARG A 169 -7.65 1.99 -11.13
C ARG A 169 -6.16 2.05 -11.45
N ALA A 170 -5.86 2.10 -12.75
CA ALA A 170 -4.52 2.40 -13.22
C ALA A 170 -4.10 3.80 -12.80
N VAL A 171 -2.81 4.01 -12.64
CA VAL A 171 -2.24 5.35 -12.40
C VAL A 171 -2.61 6.29 -13.54
N ILE A 172 -3.03 7.51 -13.21
CA ILE A 172 -3.37 8.54 -14.19
C ILE A 172 -2.10 8.98 -14.92
N GLY A 173 -2.17 9.00 -16.25
CA GLY A 173 -1.08 9.49 -17.11
C GLY A 173 -0.37 8.36 -17.88
N ASP A 174 0.68 8.74 -18.62
CA ASP A 174 1.49 7.80 -19.38
C ASP A 174 2.49 7.08 -18.45
N PRO A 175 2.40 5.76 -18.26
CA PRO A 175 3.30 5.01 -17.39
C PRO A 175 4.78 5.12 -17.79
N LEU A 176 5.09 5.43 -19.04
CA LEU A 176 6.46 5.63 -19.55
C LEU A 176 6.83 7.11 -19.74
N GLN A 177 6.05 8.05 -19.25
CA GLN A 177 6.25 9.48 -19.44
C GLN A 177 7.70 9.91 -19.15
N VAL A 178 8.26 9.55 -17.98
CA VAL A 178 9.62 9.94 -17.59
C VAL A 178 10.67 9.29 -18.49
N ILE A 179 10.49 8.03 -18.83
CA ILE A 179 11.39 7.28 -19.73
C ILE A 179 11.41 7.92 -21.12
N ARG A 180 10.24 8.32 -21.65
CA ARG A 180 10.13 9.03 -22.94
C ARG A 180 10.73 10.43 -22.87
N ASP A 181 10.58 11.15 -21.74
CA ASP A 181 11.19 12.46 -21.54
C ASP A 181 12.72 12.38 -21.55
N LEU A 182 13.30 11.41 -20.86
CA LEU A 182 14.74 11.16 -20.89
C LEU A 182 15.23 10.83 -22.31
N ALA A 183 14.51 9.98 -23.05
CA ALA A 183 14.85 9.64 -24.42
C ALA A 183 14.82 10.87 -25.36
N ARG A 184 13.81 11.76 -25.20
CA ARG A 184 13.74 13.03 -25.96
C ARG A 184 14.90 13.96 -25.64
N GLN A 185 15.35 14.03 -24.40
CA GLN A 185 16.52 14.80 -24.00
C GLN A 185 17.79 14.25 -24.66
N VAL A 186 18.00 12.92 -24.66
CA VAL A 186 19.13 12.27 -25.37
C VAL A 186 19.13 12.65 -26.86
N PHE A 187 17.97 12.57 -27.52
CA PHE A 187 17.85 13.02 -28.91
C PHE A 187 18.18 14.51 -29.06
N SER A 188 17.71 15.37 -28.17
CA SER A 188 17.94 16.81 -28.18
C SER A 188 19.42 17.19 -27.96
N HIS A 189 20.19 16.35 -27.24
CA HIS A 189 21.65 16.45 -27.12
C HIS A 189 22.39 16.06 -28.40
N GLY A 190 21.69 15.74 -29.49
CA GLY A 190 22.29 15.48 -30.78
C GLY A 190 22.58 14.01 -31.05
N VAL A 191 22.26 13.08 -30.17
CA VAL A 191 22.39 11.64 -30.40
C VAL A 191 21.34 11.20 -31.43
N ARG A 192 21.80 10.58 -32.54
CA ARG A 192 20.94 10.03 -33.60
C ARG A 192 21.18 8.54 -33.81
N ARG A 193 22.35 8.07 -33.42
CA ARG A 193 22.74 6.66 -33.51
C ARG A 193 23.60 6.26 -32.34
N ILE A 194 23.30 5.12 -31.75
CA ILE A 194 24.07 4.45 -30.71
C ILE A 194 24.67 3.19 -31.32
N GLU A 195 26.00 3.05 -31.31
CA GLU A 195 26.73 1.85 -31.75
C GLU A 195 27.03 0.90 -30.58
N GLY A 196 26.96 1.37 -29.36
CA GLY A 196 27.03 0.56 -28.15
C GLY A 196 25.67 0.09 -27.65
N ARG A 197 25.59 -0.16 -26.35
CA ARG A 197 24.40 -0.68 -25.67
C ARG A 197 23.56 0.43 -25.08
N VAL A 198 22.28 0.13 -24.84
CA VAL A 198 21.42 0.85 -23.91
C VAL A 198 21.42 0.05 -22.61
N LEU A 199 21.83 0.65 -21.52
CA LEU A 199 22.03 0.01 -20.22
C LEU A 199 21.29 0.75 -19.12
N VAL A 200 20.90 0.01 -18.08
CA VAL A 200 20.39 0.57 -16.81
C VAL A 200 21.36 0.16 -15.70
N ASP A 201 21.99 1.15 -15.07
CA ASP A 201 22.80 0.96 -13.87
C ASP A 201 21.92 0.99 -12.62
N ALA A 202 21.59 -0.17 -12.11
CA ALA A 202 20.82 -0.37 -10.88
C ALA A 202 21.73 -0.76 -9.69
N SER A 203 22.98 -0.28 -9.66
CA SER A 203 23.96 -0.66 -8.63
C SER A 203 23.82 0.09 -7.31
N LEU A 204 22.88 1.04 -7.18
CA LEU A 204 22.68 1.84 -5.95
C LEU A 204 22.39 0.95 -4.73
N PHE A 205 21.57 -0.08 -4.89
CA PHE A 205 21.33 -1.17 -3.93
C PHE A 205 20.87 -2.43 -4.67
N PRO A 206 20.90 -3.63 -4.03
CA PRO A 206 20.54 -4.88 -4.69
C PRO A 206 19.09 -4.87 -5.19
N GLU A 207 18.90 -5.40 -6.41
CA GLU A 207 17.60 -5.70 -7.01
C GLU A 207 17.26 -7.18 -6.83
N GLY A 208 15.97 -7.51 -6.67
CA GLY A 208 15.49 -8.88 -6.80
C GLY A 208 14.66 -9.40 -5.62
N GLU A 209 14.67 -8.75 -4.48
CA GLU A 209 13.77 -9.08 -3.38
C GLU A 209 12.36 -8.57 -3.70
N ALA A 210 11.35 -9.44 -3.53
CA ALA A 210 9.96 -9.04 -3.66
C ALA A 210 9.44 -8.46 -2.34
N GLU A 211 8.73 -7.34 -2.39
CA GLU A 211 8.04 -6.84 -1.21
C GLU A 211 6.90 -7.79 -0.81
N LEU A 212 6.57 -7.80 0.50
CA LEU A 212 5.77 -8.87 1.11
C LEU A 212 4.24 -8.75 0.90
N GLY A 213 3.75 -7.71 0.23
CA GLY A 213 2.31 -7.49 0.07
C GLY A 213 1.81 -7.75 -1.35
N THR A 214 2.39 -7.09 -2.34
CA THR A 214 1.97 -7.17 -3.75
C THR A 214 2.92 -8.02 -4.60
N GLY A 215 4.10 -8.33 -4.06
CA GLY A 215 5.14 -9.09 -4.76
C GLY A 215 5.94 -8.27 -5.78
N ALA A 216 5.75 -6.95 -5.84
CA ALA A 216 6.56 -6.08 -6.69
C ALA A 216 8.03 -6.12 -6.27
N VAL A 217 8.94 -6.16 -7.24
CA VAL A 217 10.37 -6.35 -6.98
C VAL A 217 11.03 -5.04 -6.57
N ILE A 218 11.72 -5.07 -5.42
CA ILE A 218 12.54 -3.96 -4.91
C ILE A 218 13.71 -3.74 -5.85
N SER A 219 13.87 -2.51 -6.32
CA SER A 219 14.91 -2.10 -7.26
C SER A 219 15.23 -0.61 -7.12
N PRO A 220 16.47 -0.19 -7.40
CA PRO A 220 16.81 1.24 -7.51
C PRO A 220 16.14 1.95 -8.69
N ILE A 221 15.61 1.20 -9.65
CA ILE A 221 14.85 1.71 -10.81
C ILE A 221 13.41 1.22 -10.71
N VAL A 222 12.45 2.14 -10.69
CA VAL A 222 11.03 1.83 -10.57
C VAL A 222 10.27 2.52 -11.69
N VAL A 223 9.81 1.73 -12.65
CA VAL A 223 8.99 2.20 -13.77
C VAL A 223 7.58 1.63 -13.61
N ASN A 224 6.59 2.52 -13.50
CA ASN A 224 5.19 2.15 -13.26
C ASN A 224 5.03 1.18 -12.08
N ASP A 225 5.64 1.51 -10.93
CA ASP A 225 5.67 0.69 -9.70
C ASP A 225 6.18 -0.75 -9.92
N ASN A 226 7.02 -0.96 -10.95
CA ASN A 226 7.51 -2.26 -11.43
C ASN A 226 6.37 -3.25 -11.74
N LEU A 227 5.29 -2.72 -12.30
CA LEU A 227 4.08 -3.46 -12.66
C LEU A 227 3.74 -3.25 -14.15
N VAL A 228 3.11 -4.26 -14.74
CA VAL A 228 2.39 -4.15 -16.01
C VAL A 228 0.91 -4.37 -15.74
N ASP A 229 0.12 -3.32 -15.94
CA ASP A 229 -1.34 -3.36 -15.77
C ASP A 229 -1.98 -4.15 -16.90
N VAL A 230 -2.86 -5.07 -16.56
CA VAL A 230 -3.63 -5.88 -17.51
C VAL A 230 -5.11 -5.74 -17.18
N THR A 231 -5.80 -4.87 -17.90
CA THR A 231 -7.24 -4.72 -17.76
C THR A 231 -7.95 -5.83 -18.53
N ALA A 232 -8.67 -6.68 -17.80
CA ALA A 232 -9.43 -7.81 -18.33
C ALA A 232 -10.90 -7.44 -18.53
N ASN A 233 -11.38 -7.49 -19.78
CA ASN A 233 -12.77 -7.21 -20.15
C ASN A 233 -13.43 -8.50 -20.60
N PRO A 234 -14.56 -8.95 -19.99
CA PRO A 234 -15.29 -10.11 -20.48
C PRO A 234 -15.88 -9.86 -21.86
N ALA A 235 -15.93 -10.90 -22.69
CA ALA A 235 -16.67 -10.87 -23.96
C ALA A 235 -18.19 -10.94 -23.70
N ALA A 236 -19.00 -10.78 -24.76
CA ALA A 236 -20.45 -10.84 -24.65
C ALA A 236 -20.99 -12.25 -24.39
N THR A 237 -20.22 -13.29 -24.72
CA THR A 237 -20.65 -14.69 -24.68
C THR A 237 -19.72 -15.53 -23.82
N VAL A 238 -20.30 -16.39 -22.97
CA VAL A 238 -19.55 -17.36 -22.16
C VAL A 238 -18.72 -18.28 -23.06
N GLY A 239 -17.46 -18.53 -22.67
CA GLY A 239 -16.49 -19.34 -23.42
C GLY A 239 -15.63 -18.57 -24.41
N GLU A 240 -16.02 -17.35 -24.80
CA GLU A 240 -15.18 -16.50 -25.64
C GLU A 240 -13.95 -15.97 -24.89
N PRO A 241 -12.85 -15.66 -25.60
CA PRO A 241 -11.67 -15.06 -24.98
C PRO A 241 -11.99 -13.74 -24.27
N VAL A 242 -11.37 -13.52 -23.12
CA VAL A 242 -11.36 -12.22 -22.44
C VAL A 242 -10.54 -11.23 -23.29
N HIS A 243 -10.98 -9.97 -23.39
CA HIS A 243 -10.18 -8.93 -24.03
C HIS A 243 -9.22 -8.31 -23.02
N LEU A 244 -7.90 -8.38 -23.32
CA LEU A 244 -6.85 -7.83 -22.46
C LEU A 244 -6.34 -6.50 -23.05
N GLN A 245 -6.27 -5.48 -22.18
CA GLN A 245 -5.58 -4.23 -22.46
C GLN A 245 -4.37 -4.13 -21.54
N ILE A 246 -3.18 -3.92 -22.13
CA ILE A 246 -1.89 -3.98 -21.44
C ILE A 246 -1.29 -2.57 -21.37
N SER A 247 -0.80 -2.16 -20.21
CA SER A 247 -0.16 -0.86 -19.99
C SER A 247 0.93 -0.95 -18.90
N PRO A 248 2.18 -0.47 -19.16
CA PRO A 248 2.67 -0.07 -20.48
C PRO A 248 2.85 -1.27 -21.41
N ALA A 249 2.53 -1.08 -22.70
CA ALA A 249 2.82 -2.07 -23.72
C ALA A 249 4.28 -1.93 -24.16
N THR A 250 5.12 -2.88 -23.76
CA THR A 250 6.55 -2.93 -24.09
C THR A 250 6.95 -4.30 -24.66
N ALA A 251 8.14 -4.41 -25.23
CA ALA A 251 8.69 -5.70 -25.65
C ALA A 251 9.20 -6.56 -24.47
N TYR A 252 9.15 -6.04 -23.23
CA TYR A 252 9.62 -6.78 -22.05
C TYR A 252 8.78 -8.02 -21.75
N VAL A 253 7.46 -7.94 -21.87
CA VAL A 253 6.58 -9.08 -21.65
C VAL A 253 5.59 -9.26 -22.79
N ARG A 254 5.46 -10.52 -23.27
CA ARG A 254 4.46 -10.94 -24.24
C ARG A 254 3.47 -11.85 -23.58
N PHE A 255 2.18 -11.46 -23.57
CA PHE A 255 1.11 -12.27 -23.04
C PHE A 255 0.44 -13.11 -24.13
N THR A 256 0.33 -14.42 -23.86
CA THR A 256 -0.54 -15.36 -24.59
C THR A 256 -1.84 -15.46 -23.81
N ASN A 257 -2.98 -15.16 -24.46
CA ASN A 257 -4.26 -15.06 -23.78
C ASN A 257 -5.10 -16.35 -23.90
N ASP A 258 -5.17 -17.11 -22.83
CA ASP A 258 -6.02 -18.29 -22.67
C ASP A 258 -7.17 -18.06 -21.69
N ALA A 259 -7.33 -16.83 -21.14
CA ALA A 259 -8.44 -16.49 -20.25
C ALA A 259 -9.78 -16.47 -21.00
N ARG A 260 -10.84 -16.91 -20.35
CA ARG A 260 -12.18 -17.06 -20.94
C ARG A 260 -13.23 -16.26 -20.17
N THR A 261 -14.27 -15.87 -20.89
CA THR A 261 -15.48 -15.31 -20.27
C THR A 261 -16.25 -16.44 -19.59
N GLY A 262 -16.40 -16.33 -18.26
CA GLY A 262 -17.15 -17.27 -17.42
C GLY A 262 -18.62 -16.95 -17.31
N SER A 263 -19.38 -17.79 -16.60
CA SER A 263 -20.77 -17.52 -16.25
C SER A 263 -20.90 -16.28 -15.35
N ALA A 264 -22.09 -15.67 -15.30
CA ALA A 264 -22.32 -14.42 -14.55
C ALA A 264 -22.10 -14.55 -13.04
N ASP A 265 -22.20 -15.77 -12.50
CA ASP A 265 -21.99 -16.14 -11.10
C ASP A 265 -20.57 -16.62 -10.80
N SER A 266 -19.70 -16.73 -11.82
CA SER A 266 -18.29 -17.08 -11.61
C SER A 266 -17.53 -15.94 -10.89
N LYS A 267 -16.44 -16.27 -10.17
CA LYS A 267 -15.55 -15.26 -9.60
C LYS A 267 -14.58 -14.78 -10.67
N PRO A 268 -14.31 -13.46 -10.76
CA PRO A 268 -13.25 -12.96 -11.63
C PRO A 268 -11.88 -13.47 -11.12
N GLU A 269 -11.08 -14.01 -12.03
CA GLU A 269 -9.77 -14.55 -11.71
C GLU A 269 -8.87 -14.49 -12.94
N ILE A 270 -7.70 -13.89 -12.81
CA ILE A 270 -6.63 -13.90 -13.82
C ILE A 270 -5.36 -14.40 -13.16
N ASN A 271 -4.74 -15.37 -13.80
CA ASN A 271 -3.51 -15.99 -13.34
C ASN A 271 -2.40 -15.86 -14.39
N TRP A 272 -1.18 -15.67 -13.91
CA TRP A 272 0.04 -15.70 -14.72
C TRP A 272 0.63 -17.10 -14.67
N THR A 273 0.71 -17.77 -15.80
CA THR A 273 1.23 -19.14 -15.90
C THR A 273 2.27 -19.23 -17.00
N ASN A 274 3.14 -20.25 -16.93
CA ASN A 274 4.20 -20.46 -17.91
C ASN A 274 5.04 -19.19 -18.16
N ASP A 275 5.42 -18.49 -17.10
CA ASP A 275 6.34 -17.36 -17.19
C ASP A 275 7.74 -17.86 -17.53
N VAL A 276 8.19 -17.57 -18.73
CA VAL A 276 9.48 -18.02 -19.27
C VAL A 276 10.33 -16.80 -19.61
N THR A 277 11.51 -16.73 -19.02
CA THR A 277 12.52 -15.73 -19.40
C THR A 277 13.15 -16.11 -20.74
N ASN A 278 13.06 -15.23 -21.73
CA ASN A 278 13.67 -15.40 -23.05
C ASN A 278 15.18 -15.08 -23.02
N PRO A 279 15.96 -15.50 -24.04
CA PRO A 279 17.41 -15.24 -24.10
C PRO A 279 17.80 -13.75 -24.06
N ASP A 280 16.91 -12.85 -24.46
CA ASP A 280 17.09 -11.40 -24.43
C ASP A 280 16.65 -10.76 -23.09
N GLY A 281 16.23 -11.57 -22.12
CA GLY A 281 15.75 -11.12 -20.81
C GLY A 281 14.31 -10.58 -20.82
N SER A 282 13.59 -10.70 -21.95
CA SER A 282 12.14 -10.48 -21.98
C SER A 282 11.38 -11.71 -21.45
N HIS A 283 10.08 -11.57 -21.24
CA HIS A 283 9.24 -12.63 -20.69
C HIS A 283 8.13 -13.04 -21.67
N SER A 284 7.81 -14.34 -21.67
CA SER A 284 6.64 -14.90 -22.34
C SER A 284 5.75 -15.52 -21.27
N VAL A 285 4.52 -15.01 -21.14
CA VAL A 285 3.60 -15.37 -20.05
C VAL A 285 2.25 -15.80 -20.62
N THR A 286 1.67 -16.88 -20.11
CA THR A 286 0.30 -17.27 -20.46
C THR A 286 -0.67 -16.71 -19.42
N VAL A 287 -1.68 -15.98 -19.90
CA VAL A 287 -2.77 -15.46 -19.07
C VAL A 287 -3.89 -16.47 -19.07
N THR A 288 -4.23 -17.01 -17.91
CA THR A 288 -5.35 -17.97 -17.73
C THR A 288 -6.36 -17.44 -16.73
N GLY A 289 -7.50 -18.12 -16.61
CA GLY A 289 -8.55 -17.74 -15.68
C GLY A 289 -9.86 -17.36 -16.38
N ASN A 290 -10.72 -16.64 -15.66
CA ASN A 290 -12.01 -16.24 -16.22
C ASN A 290 -12.48 -14.88 -15.72
N MET A 291 -13.30 -14.21 -16.57
CA MET A 291 -14.04 -13.00 -16.21
C MET A 291 -15.52 -13.24 -16.38
N PRO A 292 -16.38 -12.95 -15.37
CA PRO A 292 -17.82 -13.17 -15.46
C PRO A 292 -18.47 -12.33 -16.57
N VAL A 293 -19.32 -12.94 -17.39
CA VAL A 293 -20.07 -12.24 -18.44
C VAL A 293 -20.92 -11.12 -17.84
N GLY A 294 -20.95 -9.97 -18.49
CA GLY A 294 -21.77 -8.82 -18.08
C GLY A 294 -21.22 -8.04 -16.87
N ARG A 295 -20.05 -8.41 -16.33
CA ARG A 295 -19.35 -7.64 -15.29
C ARG A 295 -18.49 -6.54 -15.89
N PRO A 296 -18.22 -5.46 -15.13
CA PRO A 296 -17.22 -4.47 -15.52
C PRO A 296 -15.83 -5.09 -15.72
N SER A 297 -14.97 -4.37 -16.46
CA SER A 297 -13.55 -4.70 -16.51
C SER A 297 -12.90 -4.63 -15.14
N ILE A 298 -11.91 -5.50 -14.91
CA ILE A 298 -11.07 -5.47 -13.71
C ILE A 298 -9.62 -5.34 -14.15
N LEU A 299 -8.87 -4.51 -13.41
CA LEU A 299 -7.44 -4.36 -13.58
C LEU A 299 -6.74 -5.42 -12.72
N PHE A 300 -5.82 -6.16 -13.34
CA PHE A 300 -4.85 -7.05 -12.71
C PHE A 300 -3.45 -6.51 -12.97
N ALA A 301 -2.49 -6.81 -12.10
CA ALA A 301 -1.12 -6.37 -12.25
C ALA A 301 -0.17 -7.56 -12.36
N TYR A 302 0.71 -7.51 -13.37
CA TYR A 302 1.83 -8.44 -13.50
C TYR A 302 3.07 -7.80 -12.88
N ALA A 303 3.59 -8.37 -11.79
CA ALA A 303 4.82 -7.91 -11.18
C ALA A 303 6.02 -8.23 -12.09
N VAL A 304 6.81 -7.21 -12.37
CA VAL A 304 7.99 -7.30 -13.25
C VAL A 304 9.13 -8.03 -12.53
N PRO A 305 9.57 -9.23 -12.98
CA PRO A 305 10.60 -9.98 -12.27
C PRO A 305 11.98 -9.34 -12.30
N GLN A 306 12.30 -8.54 -13.32
CA GLN A 306 13.60 -7.89 -13.52
C GLN A 306 13.41 -6.42 -13.87
N PRO A 307 13.19 -5.51 -12.88
CA PRO A 307 12.93 -4.09 -13.13
C PRO A 307 14.01 -3.37 -13.95
N SER A 308 15.29 -3.65 -13.70
CA SER A 308 16.39 -3.06 -14.49
C SER A 308 16.31 -3.46 -15.97
N ARG A 309 15.96 -4.71 -16.27
CA ARG A 309 15.78 -5.15 -17.66
C ARG A 309 14.51 -4.58 -18.30
N PHE A 310 13.43 -4.46 -17.53
CA PHE A 310 12.21 -3.79 -17.97
C PHE A 310 12.46 -2.33 -18.34
N ALA A 311 13.15 -1.59 -17.48
CA ALA A 311 13.51 -0.20 -17.72
C ALA A 311 14.45 -0.06 -18.93
N GLU A 312 15.40 -0.99 -19.11
CA GLU A 312 16.32 -1.01 -20.25
C GLU A 312 15.58 -1.19 -21.58
N ILE A 313 14.67 -2.15 -21.66
CA ILE A 313 13.85 -2.39 -22.86
C ILE A 313 12.91 -1.20 -23.11
N ALA A 314 12.24 -0.69 -22.09
CA ALA A 314 11.38 0.47 -22.22
C ALA A 314 12.14 1.72 -22.69
N PHE A 315 13.35 1.94 -22.16
CA PHE A 315 14.19 3.07 -22.56
C PHE A 315 14.72 2.94 -23.97
N ALA A 316 15.15 1.74 -24.39
CA ALA A 316 15.55 1.48 -25.77
C ALA A 316 14.41 1.74 -26.76
N GLN A 317 13.17 1.33 -26.43
CA GLN A 317 11.99 1.63 -27.24
C GLN A 317 11.71 3.14 -27.30
N ALA A 318 11.77 3.83 -26.16
CA ALA A 318 11.56 5.28 -26.11
C ALA A 318 12.63 6.06 -26.91
N LEU A 319 13.90 5.61 -26.91
CA LEU A 319 14.96 6.17 -27.76
C LEU A 319 14.63 5.99 -29.24
N ALA A 320 14.18 4.80 -29.65
CA ALA A 320 13.76 4.56 -31.02
C ALA A 320 12.54 5.42 -31.41
N GLU A 321 11.54 5.56 -30.55
CA GLU A 321 10.39 6.45 -30.74
C GLU A 321 10.81 7.92 -30.88
N ALA A 322 11.87 8.35 -30.16
CA ALA A 322 12.43 9.69 -30.26
C ALA A 322 13.29 9.91 -31.53
N GLY A 323 13.55 8.86 -32.34
CA GLY A 323 14.31 8.93 -33.57
C GLY A 323 15.79 8.59 -33.41
N VAL A 324 16.19 7.91 -32.32
CA VAL A 324 17.56 7.40 -32.13
C VAL A 324 17.64 5.95 -32.67
N THR A 325 18.54 5.68 -33.60
CA THR A 325 18.80 4.33 -34.07
C THR A 325 19.78 3.62 -33.14
N ILE A 326 19.44 2.41 -32.71
CA ILE A 326 20.32 1.56 -31.88
C ILE A 326 20.86 0.44 -32.77
N ALA A 327 22.17 0.21 -32.76
CA ALA A 327 22.78 -0.86 -33.54
C ALA A 327 22.38 -2.23 -32.97
N SER A 328 22.15 -3.21 -33.88
CA SER A 328 21.66 -4.54 -33.51
C SER A 328 22.72 -5.45 -32.88
N ASP A 329 24.00 -5.10 -33.02
CA ASP A 329 25.13 -5.94 -32.61
C ASP A 329 25.68 -5.51 -31.23
N SER A 330 24.81 -5.46 -30.21
CA SER A 330 25.23 -5.13 -28.85
C SER A 330 26.16 -6.22 -28.31
N PRO A 331 27.28 -5.84 -27.63
CA PRO A 331 28.16 -6.79 -27.00
C PRO A 331 27.43 -7.67 -25.99
N SER A 332 27.64 -8.97 -26.04
CA SER A 332 26.96 -9.94 -25.12
C SER A 332 27.58 -10.03 -23.74
N ASN A 333 28.68 -9.32 -23.46
CA ASN A 333 29.33 -9.33 -22.17
C ASN A 333 28.56 -8.50 -21.14
N LYS A 334 28.47 -9.01 -19.91
CA LYS A 334 27.86 -8.28 -18.79
C LYS A 334 28.62 -6.95 -18.55
N PRO A 335 27.92 -5.80 -18.44
CA PRO A 335 28.56 -4.53 -18.14
C PRO A 335 29.18 -4.53 -16.73
N ASP A 336 30.34 -3.88 -16.61
CA ASP A 336 30.93 -3.55 -15.31
C ASP A 336 30.62 -2.08 -14.97
N PHE A 337 29.57 -1.86 -14.18
CA PHE A 337 29.14 -0.51 -13.83
C PHE A 337 30.16 0.25 -12.98
N LYS A 338 31.06 -0.44 -12.24
CA LYS A 338 32.15 0.23 -11.51
C LYS A 338 33.14 0.88 -12.49
N VAL A 339 33.38 0.25 -13.62
CA VAL A 339 34.22 0.81 -14.69
C VAL A 339 33.47 1.91 -15.44
N LEU A 340 32.19 1.69 -15.76
CA LEU A 340 31.36 2.66 -16.48
C LEU A 340 31.10 3.95 -15.67
N ALA A 341 31.10 3.86 -14.34
CA ALA A 341 30.90 5.02 -13.45
C ALA A 341 31.95 6.13 -13.64
N ALA A 342 33.13 5.83 -14.21
CA ALA A 342 34.11 6.84 -14.58
C ALA A 342 33.59 7.83 -15.65
N ALA A 343 32.57 7.44 -16.43
CA ALA A 343 31.94 8.30 -17.43
C ALA A 343 30.75 9.11 -16.88
N TYR A 344 30.35 8.95 -15.60
CA TYR A 344 29.20 9.66 -15.03
C TYR A 344 29.58 11.08 -14.62
N THR A 345 29.98 11.88 -15.59
CA THR A 345 30.41 13.28 -15.42
C THR A 345 29.46 14.23 -16.10
N SER A 346 29.49 15.51 -15.76
CA SER A 346 28.65 16.54 -16.39
C SER A 346 28.90 16.68 -17.89
N GLU A 347 30.10 16.38 -18.37
CA GLU A 347 30.46 16.41 -19.79
C GLU A 347 29.76 15.32 -20.60
N HIS A 348 29.54 14.16 -19.99
CA HIS A 348 28.92 13.00 -20.62
C HIS A 348 27.42 12.88 -20.32
N GLN A 349 26.85 13.79 -19.55
CA GLN A 349 25.43 13.77 -19.21
C GLN A 349 24.58 14.15 -20.43
N LEU A 350 23.65 13.27 -20.82
CA LEU A 350 22.75 13.45 -21.96
C LEU A 350 21.35 13.87 -21.54
N ALA A 351 20.91 13.46 -20.35
CA ALA A 351 19.59 13.75 -19.82
C ALA A 351 19.55 13.73 -18.30
N GLU A 352 18.57 14.42 -17.73
CA GLU A 352 18.26 14.36 -16.30
C GLU A 352 16.75 14.45 -16.08
N HIS A 353 16.24 13.59 -15.24
CA HIS A 353 14.94 13.74 -14.59
C HIS A 353 15.14 14.16 -13.13
N VAL A 354 14.41 15.17 -12.69
CA VAL A 354 14.33 15.61 -11.29
C VAL A 354 12.92 15.34 -10.79
N SER A 355 12.79 14.49 -9.79
CA SER A 355 11.48 14.09 -9.26
C SER A 355 10.70 15.27 -8.65
N PRO A 356 9.39 15.15 -8.45
CA PRO A 356 8.66 15.91 -7.45
C PRO A 356 9.35 15.84 -6.07
N PRO A 357 9.04 16.74 -5.13
CA PRO A 357 9.64 16.69 -3.79
C PRO A 357 9.20 15.45 -3.02
N LEU A 358 10.02 15.00 -2.07
CA LEU A 358 9.73 13.87 -1.18
C LEU A 358 8.35 13.98 -0.49
N ALA A 359 7.89 15.21 -0.24
CA ALA A 359 6.55 15.47 0.27
C ALA A 359 5.44 14.80 -0.56
N GLU A 360 5.60 14.77 -1.89
CA GLU A 360 4.64 14.13 -2.81
C GLU A 360 4.76 12.61 -2.76
N GLU A 361 5.97 12.08 -2.65
CA GLU A 361 6.24 10.65 -2.44
C GLU A 361 5.61 10.15 -1.14
N VAL A 362 5.83 10.87 -0.03
CA VAL A 362 5.21 10.58 1.27
C VAL A 362 3.67 10.57 1.15
N LYS A 363 3.11 11.52 0.37
CA LYS A 363 1.67 11.57 0.12
C LYS A 363 1.17 10.30 -0.57
N VAL A 364 1.79 9.88 -1.67
CA VAL A 364 1.38 8.66 -2.39
C VAL A 364 1.51 7.45 -1.47
N THR A 365 2.68 7.27 -0.86
CA THR A 365 2.95 6.11 0.01
C THR A 365 1.95 5.97 1.14
N LEU A 366 1.54 7.06 1.77
CA LEU A 366 0.59 7.00 2.89
C LEU A 366 -0.86 6.92 2.42
N LYS A 367 -1.27 7.69 1.37
CA LYS A 367 -2.65 7.71 0.86
C LYS A 367 -3.10 6.35 0.36
N VAL A 368 -2.32 5.72 -0.50
CA VAL A 368 -2.70 4.44 -1.12
C VAL A 368 -2.03 3.24 -0.46
N SER A 369 -1.23 3.49 0.59
CA SER A 369 -0.48 2.44 1.28
C SER A 369 0.57 1.74 0.41
N GLN A 370 1.22 2.45 -0.53
CA GLN A 370 2.11 1.86 -1.53
C GLN A 370 3.27 1.08 -0.86
N ASN A 371 3.27 -0.23 -1.07
CA ASN A 371 4.21 -1.13 -0.39
C ASN A 371 5.62 -1.03 -0.96
N LEU A 372 5.76 -1.05 -2.30
CA LEU A 372 7.07 -0.99 -2.94
C LEU A 372 7.84 0.27 -2.55
N HIS A 373 7.17 1.43 -2.57
CA HIS A 373 7.77 2.71 -2.22
C HIS A 373 8.29 2.73 -0.78
N ALA A 374 7.50 2.21 0.15
CA ALA A 374 7.91 2.10 1.55
C ALA A 374 9.04 1.07 1.75
N SER A 375 9.00 -0.07 1.04
CA SER A 375 10.02 -1.12 1.13
C SER A 375 11.37 -0.69 0.56
N ILE A 376 11.39 0.21 -0.42
CA ILE A 376 12.62 0.79 -1.00
C ILE A 376 13.30 1.74 -0.01
N MET A 377 12.55 2.43 0.84
CA MET A 377 13.08 3.53 1.65
C MET A 377 14.24 3.12 2.58
N PRO A 378 14.23 2.00 3.31
CA PRO A 378 15.39 1.57 4.10
C PRO A 378 16.64 1.32 3.23
N TYR A 379 16.49 0.73 2.04
CA TYR A 379 17.61 0.55 1.10
C TYR A 379 18.14 1.90 0.61
N PHE A 380 17.24 2.82 0.28
CA PHE A 380 17.61 4.14 -0.19
C PHE A 380 18.38 4.94 0.88
N LEU A 381 17.86 4.97 2.11
CA LEU A 381 18.53 5.66 3.23
C LEU A 381 19.90 5.04 3.52
N GLY A 382 19.99 3.71 3.53
CA GLY A 382 21.25 2.99 3.74
C GLY A 382 22.29 3.28 2.65
N ALA A 383 21.86 3.33 1.38
CA ALA A 383 22.77 3.63 0.26
C ALA A 383 23.21 5.09 0.23
N VAL A 384 22.28 6.03 0.42
CA VAL A 384 22.53 7.46 0.16
C VAL A 384 23.06 8.20 1.39
N LEU A 385 22.59 7.87 2.59
CA LEU A 385 22.99 8.57 3.83
C LEU A 385 24.05 7.79 4.60
N ALA A 386 23.92 6.47 4.76
CA ALA A 386 24.94 5.66 5.42
C ALA A 386 26.09 5.26 4.49
N HIS A 387 25.97 5.46 3.16
CA HIS A 387 26.95 5.05 2.15
C HIS A 387 27.34 3.57 2.25
N ALA A 388 26.37 2.72 2.67
CA ALA A 388 26.60 1.30 2.86
C ALA A 388 26.88 0.58 1.53
N GLN A 389 27.80 -0.37 1.55
CA GLN A 389 28.16 -1.20 0.39
C GLN A 389 27.69 -2.66 0.54
N SER A 390 27.28 -3.04 1.75
CA SER A 390 26.64 -4.33 2.09
C SER A 390 25.60 -4.06 3.17
N ASP A 391 24.66 -4.99 3.35
CA ASP A 391 23.59 -4.91 4.35
C ASP A 391 22.86 -3.56 4.31
N ILE A 392 22.57 -3.10 3.09
CA ILE A 392 22.17 -1.71 2.82
C ILE A 392 20.85 -1.37 3.52
N SER A 393 19.84 -2.25 3.47
CA SER A 393 18.58 -2.02 4.17
C SER A 393 18.76 -1.98 5.69
N GLN A 394 19.63 -2.84 6.24
CA GLN A 394 19.96 -2.83 7.67
C GLN A 394 20.63 -1.51 8.09
N ALA A 395 21.50 -0.94 7.24
CA ALA A 395 22.07 0.37 7.49
C ALA A 395 20.99 1.47 7.49
N GLY A 396 19.98 1.37 6.63
CA GLY A 396 18.82 2.27 6.66
C GLY A 396 18.00 2.13 7.94
N PHE A 397 17.74 0.92 8.40
CA PHE A 397 17.07 0.68 9.69
C PHE A 397 17.91 1.16 10.88
N SER A 398 19.24 1.11 10.79
CA SER A 398 20.11 1.71 11.83
C SER A 398 19.93 3.23 11.90
N LEU A 399 19.79 3.91 10.77
CA LEU A 399 19.47 5.34 10.75
C LEU A 399 18.09 5.66 11.33
N GLU A 400 17.09 4.79 11.07
CA GLU A 400 15.76 4.90 11.67
C GLU A 400 15.81 4.68 13.18
N HIS A 401 16.54 3.65 13.64
CA HIS A 401 16.80 3.41 15.07
C HIS A 401 17.40 4.63 15.77
N ASP A 402 18.50 5.17 15.23
CA ASP A 402 19.20 6.34 15.79
C ASP A 402 18.28 7.57 15.86
N PHE A 403 17.42 7.75 14.85
CA PHE A 403 16.41 8.81 14.82
C PHE A 403 15.38 8.62 15.94
N LEU A 404 14.79 7.43 16.08
CA LEU A 404 13.77 7.13 17.07
C LEU A 404 14.32 7.19 18.51
N GLU A 405 15.57 6.70 18.73
CA GLU A 405 16.25 6.81 20.02
C GLU A 405 16.51 8.28 20.39
N LYS A 406 17.00 9.08 19.44
CA LYS A 406 17.21 10.52 19.61
C LYS A 406 15.89 11.28 19.88
N ALA A 407 14.80 10.81 19.32
CA ALA A 407 13.45 11.33 19.59
C ALA A 407 12.97 11.01 21.02
N GLY A 408 13.70 10.17 21.77
CA GLY A 408 13.37 9.79 23.13
C GLY A 408 12.27 8.73 23.24
N LEU A 409 12.02 7.97 22.17
CA LEU A 409 10.99 6.94 22.13
C LEU A 409 11.46 5.65 22.79
N GLU A 410 10.55 4.97 23.49
CA GLU A 410 10.81 3.68 24.15
C GLU A 410 10.73 2.53 23.13
N LEU A 411 11.88 2.13 22.60
CA LEU A 411 11.96 1.15 21.50
C LEU A 411 11.64 -0.29 21.93
N SER A 412 11.55 -0.61 23.22
CA SER A 412 11.08 -1.93 23.65
C SER A 412 9.61 -2.20 23.30
N GLY A 413 8.84 -1.15 23.00
CA GLY A 413 7.48 -1.20 22.49
C GLY A 413 7.37 -1.36 20.96
N ALA A 414 8.50 -1.56 20.25
CA ALA A 414 8.52 -1.60 18.80
C ALA A 414 9.42 -2.71 18.25
N SER A 415 9.00 -3.32 17.16
CA SER A 415 9.79 -4.24 16.35
C SER A 415 9.46 -4.01 14.89
N GLN A 416 10.47 -3.86 14.04
CA GLN A 416 10.34 -3.62 12.60
C GLN A 416 11.43 -4.37 11.84
N SER A 417 11.09 -4.95 10.70
CA SER A 417 12.03 -5.66 9.84
C SER A 417 11.83 -5.41 8.34
N ASP A 418 10.81 -4.62 7.98
CA ASP A 418 10.60 -4.12 6.62
C ASP A 418 10.01 -2.71 6.65
N GLY A 419 10.07 -1.99 5.52
CA GLY A 419 9.57 -0.61 5.42
C GLY A 419 8.05 -0.49 5.27
N ALA A 420 7.36 -1.57 4.90
CA ALA A 420 5.94 -1.55 4.53
C ALA A 420 5.00 -2.13 5.59
N GLY A 421 5.53 -2.95 6.51
CA GLY A 421 4.77 -3.64 7.55
C GLY A 421 4.17 -4.96 7.09
N GLY A 422 4.81 -5.65 6.12
CA GLY A 422 4.43 -6.97 5.65
C GLY A 422 5.05 -8.11 6.46
N ALA A 423 6.14 -7.84 7.18
CA ALA A 423 6.86 -8.86 7.95
C ALA A 423 6.11 -9.24 9.22
N THR A 424 6.08 -10.53 9.52
CA THR A 424 5.41 -11.09 10.70
C THR A 424 6.07 -10.70 12.03
N ALA A 425 7.35 -10.28 11.99
CA ALA A 425 8.08 -9.79 13.16
C ALA A 425 7.76 -8.32 13.50
N GLY A 426 7.07 -7.58 12.61
CA GLY A 426 6.65 -6.21 12.86
C GLY A 426 5.57 -6.16 13.95
N CYS A 427 5.86 -5.46 15.06
CA CYS A 427 4.93 -5.28 16.16
C CYS A 427 5.12 -3.92 16.83
N TYR A 428 4.03 -3.25 17.19
CA TYR A 428 4.05 -2.02 17.98
C TYR A 428 3.06 -2.09 19.13
N THR A 429 3.39 -1.41 20.23
CA THR A 429 2.39 -1.09 21.25
C THR A 429 1.60 0.15 20.79
N PRO A 430 0.31 0.29 21.13
CA PRO A 430 -0.42 1.54 20.96
C PRO A 430 0.30 2.74 21.57
N ASP A 431 0.84 2.57 22.79
CA ASP A 431 1.62 3.58 23.50
C ASP A 431 2.82 4.10 22.71
N PHE A 432 3.65 3.20 22.16
CA PHE A 432 4.75 3.59 21.29
C PHE A 432 4.26 4.43 20.10
N MET A 433 3.18 4.01 19.46
CA MET A 433 2.68 4.68 18.26
C MET A 433 2.12 6.07 18.58
N VAL A 434 1.39 6.26 19.68
CA VAL A 434 0.86 7.60 20.01
C VAL A 434 1.98 8.56 20.40
N HIS A 435 3.02 8.10 21.12
CA HIS A 435 4.18 8.93 21.43
C HIS A 435 5.02 9.26 20.19
N TYR A 436 5.15 8.32 19.24
CA TYR A 436 5.73 8.63 17.94
C TYR A 436 4.93 9.72 17.20
N LEU A 437 3.59 9.61 17.16
CA LEU A 437 2.73 10.61 16.54
C LEU A 437 2.80 11.96 17.28
N GLU A 438 2.88 11.97 18.61
CA GLU A 438 3.12 13.18 19.40
C GLU A 438 4.45 13.85 19.01
N TYR A 439 5.54 13.08 18.96
CA TYR A 439 6.84 13.58 18.53
C TYR A 439 6.77 14.22 17.14
N MET A 440 6.17 13.50 16.17
CA MET A 440 6.02 14.00 14.80
C MET A 440 5.16 15.26 14.72
N ALA A 441 4.15 15.42 15.59
CA ALA A 441 3.32 16.63 15.64
C ALA A 441 4.12 17.89 16.02
N GLY A 442 5.24 17.74 16.71
CA GLY A 442 6.19 18.82 17.04
C GLY A 442 7.22 19.15 15.97
N GLN A 443 7.33 18.35 14.88
CA GLN A 443 8.38 18.54 13.88
C GLN A 443 8.00 19.55 12.80
N LYS A 444 9.02 20.18 12.19
CA LYS A 444 8.83 21.22 11.15
C LYS A 444 8.05 20.71 9.93
N ASP A 445 8.26 19.44 9.54
CA ASP A 445 7.64 18.81 8.37
C ASP A 445 6.31 18.09 8.71
N PHE A 446 5.82 18.24 9.95
CA PHE A 446 4.52 17.72 10.37
C PHE A 446 3.35 18.09 9.43
N PRO A 447 3.25 19.34 8.92
CA PRO A 447 2.18 19.67 7.98
C PRO A 447 2.21 18.81 6.71
N VAL A 448 3.38 18.33 6.29
CA VAL A 448 3.54 17.41 5.14
C VAL A 448 3.00 16.04 5.51
N LEU A 449 3.49 15.44 6.61
CA LEU A 449 3.03 14.15 7.11
C LEU A 449 1.50 14.14 7.31
N PHE A 450 0.97 15.17 7.99
CA PHE A 450 -0.45 15.29 8.30
C PHE A 450 -1.34 15.34 7.05
N ARG A 451 -0.93 16.09 6.02
CA ARG A 451 -1.66 16.16 4.74
C ARG A 451 -1.54 14.88 3.92
N ALA A 452 -0.46 14.14 4.09
CA ALA A 452 -0.21 12.87 3.40
C ALA A 452 -1.08 11.72 3.90
N LEU A 453 -1.62 11.80 5.12
CA LEU A 453 -2.48 10.76 5.69
C LEU A 453 -3.81 10.64 4.93
N PRO A 454 -4.35 9.41 4.74
CA PRO A 454 -5.73 9.18 4.33
C PRO A 454 -6.73 9.93 5.20
N ILE A 455 -7.83 10.38 4.59
CA ILE A 455 -8.89 11.13 5.26
C ILE A 455 -10.14 10.26 5.36
N LEU A 456 -10.62 10.05 6.58
CA LEU A 456 -11.81 9.23 6.86
C LEU A 456 -13.01 9.70 6.04
N GLY A 457 -13.62 8.77 5.30
CA GLY A 457 -14.80 9.01 4.47
C GLY A 457 -14.54 9.87 3.23
N ARG A 458 -13.27 10.08 2.82
CA ARG A 458 -12.96 11.00 1.72
C ARG A 458 -11.92 10.49 0.72
N ASP A 459 -10.71 10.11 1.17
CA ASP A 459 -9.63 9.78 0.26
C ASP A 459 -8.69 8.69 0.80
N GLY A 460 -7.85 8.17 -0.11
CA GLY A 460 -6.88 7.13 0.17
C GLY A 460 -7.57 5.88 0.70
N THR A 461 -6.85 5.08 1.48
CA THR A 461 -7.38 3.81 2.04
C THR A 461 -8.54 3.98 3.04
N LEU A 462 -9.00 5.21 3.28
CA LEU A 462 -10.14 5.53 4.14
C LEU A 462 -11.34 6.12 3.37
N TRP A 463 -11.30 6.17 2.04
CA TRP A 463 -12.29 6.85 1.20
C TRP A 463 -13.73 6.35 1.43
N ASN A 464 -13.91 5.06 1.73
CA ASN A 464 -15.20 4.38 1.92
C ASN A 464 -15.47 3.96 3.39
N ILE A 465 -14.67 4.45 4.34
CA ILE A 465 -14.79 4.12 5.76
C ILE A 465 -15.52 5.25 6.48
N GLN A 466 -16.61 4.93 7.19
CA GLN A 466 -17.40 5.86 8.01
C GLN A 466 -17.85 7.13 7.26
N VAL A 467 -18.20 7.01 5.99
CA VAL A 467 -18.54 8.13 5.09
C VAL A 467 -19.72 9.00 5.57
N HIS A 468 -20.59 8.45 6.39
CA HIS A 468 -21.76 9.15 6.95
C HIS A 468 -21.57 9.56 8.42
N SER A 469 -20.40 9.28 9.00
CA SER A 469 -20.09 9.65 10.38
C SER A 469 -19.80 11.15 10.51
N ARG A 470 -20.07 11.72 11.66
CA ARG A 470 -19.62 13.08 12.03
C ARG A 470 -18.09 13.21 12.06
N ALA A 471 -17.38 12.09 12.22
CA ALA A 471 -15.93 12.02 12.20
C ALA A 471 -15.34 12.08 10.78
N ALA A 472 -16.17 11.90 9.74
CA ALA A 472 -15.71 12.01 8.35
C ALA A 472 -15.02 13.37 8.13
N GLU A 473 -13.92 13.36 7.37
CA GLU A 473 -13.03 14.52 7.11
C GLU A 473 -12.22 15.04 8.32
N ASN A 474 -12.56 14.64 9.55
CA ASN A 474 -11.94 15.10 10.79
C ASN A 474 -10.88 14.13 11.37
N VAL A 475 -10.79 12.93 10.81
CA VAL A 475 -9.78 11.91 11.13
C VAL A 475 -8.83 11.75 9.95
N ARG A 476 -7.53 11.86 10.22
CA ARG A 476 -6.44 11.60 9.27
C ARG A 476 -5.57 10.51 9.82
N ALA A 477 -5.57 9.35 9.20
CA ALA A 477 -4.89 8.20 9.75
C ALA A 477 -4.39 7.22 8.67
N LYS A 478 -3.32 6.52 8.98
CA LYS A 478 -2.81 5.43 8.17
C LYS A 478 -3.48 4.13 8.57
N THR A 479 -3.95 3.39 7.59
CA THR A 479 -4.49 2.03 7.76
C THR A 479 -3.38 0.98 7.73
N GLY A 480 -3.62 -0.15 8.38
CA GLY A 480 -2.86 -1.38 8.23
C GLY A 480 -3.82 -2.56 8.02
N THR A 481 -3.45 -3.51 7.16
CA THR A 481 -4.26 -4.71 6.90
C THR A 481 -3.35 -5.87 6.56
N MET A 482 -3.54 -7.01 7.24
CA MET A 482 -3.02 -8.31 6.85
C MET A 482 -4.13 -9.35 7.02
N ALA A 483 -4.27 -10.25 6.06
CA ALA A 483 -5.25 -11.32 6.11
C ALA A 483 -4.69 -12.58 5.48
N GLU A 484 -5.11 -13.73 5.98
CA GLU A 484 -4.72 -15.05 5.49
C GLU A 484 -5.95 -15.95 5.36
N TYR A 485 -5.87 -16.92 4.47
CA TYR A 485 -6.92 -17.92 4.33
C TYR A 485 -6.91 -18.89 5.51
N ASN A 486 -8.04 -18.99 6.22
CA ASN A 486 -8.27 -19.94 7.29
C ASN A 486 -8.87 -21.25 6.72
N ALA A 487 -8.04 -22.27 6.59
CA ALA A 487 -8.44 -23.54 6.00
C ALA A 487 -9.43 -24.33 6.87
N LEU A 488 -9.47 -24.11 8.19
CA LEU A 488 -10.37 -24.84 9.10
C LEU A 488 -11.83 -24.38 8.93
N ASP A 489 -12.05 -23.08 8.89
CA ASP A 489 -13.38 -22.49 8.81
C ASP A 489 -13.72 -21.98 7.39
N ARG A 490 -12.78 -22.14 6.44
CA ARG A 490 -12.92 -21.74 5.02
C ARG A 490 -13.34 -20.28 4.85
N ASN A 491 -12.77 -19.41 5.66
CA ASN A 491 -12.97 -17.97 5.66
C ASN A 491 -11.64 -17.23 5.57
N LEU A 492 -11.63 -15.91 5.70
CA LEU A 492 -10.42 -15.13 5.88
C LEU A 492 -10.21 -14.80 7.36
N MET A 493 -8.98 -14.94 7.82
CA MET A 493 -8.54 -14.43 9.11
C MET A 493 -7.79 -13.12 8.88
N VAL A 494 -8.39 -12.01 9.27
CA VAL A 494 -7.70 -10.71 9.34
C VAL A 494 -6.76 -10.78 10.53
N THR A 495 -5.50 -11.11 10.26
CA THR A 495 -4.46 -11.28 11.29
C THR A 495 -4.07 -9.94 11.90
N ALA A 496 -4.20 -8.84 11.13
CA ALA A 496 -4.01 -7.48 11.61
C ALA A 496 -4.91 -6.47 10.88
N LYS A 497 -5.54 -5.60 11.66
CA LYS A 497 -6.17 -4.35 11.19
C LYS A 497 -5.73 -3.22 12.11
N GLY A 498 -5.03 -2.24 11.53
CA GLY A 498 -4.52 -1.07 12.26
C GLY A 498 -5.08 0.22 11.70
N LEU A 499 -5.23 1.22 12.57
CA LEU A 499 -5.52 2.61 12.24
C LEU A 499 -4.79 3.51 13.23
N ALA A 500 -3.86 4.35 12.76
CA ALA A 500 -3.09 5.24 13.60
C ALA A 500 -2.93 6.62 12.94
N GLY A 501 -3.06 7.68 13.73
CA GLY A 501 -3.01 9.05 13.22
C GLY A 501 -3.62 10.07 14.16
N TYR A 502 -4.35 11.02 13.60
CA TYR A 502 -4.84 12.20 14.32
C TYR A 502 -6.33 12.42 14.14
N ILE A 503 -6.97 12.83 15.21
CA ILE A 503 -8.34 13.34 15.25
C ILE A 503 -8.27 14.83 15.53
N THR A 504 -9.00 15.66 14.77
CA THR A 504 -9.06 17.11 14.98
C THR A 504 -10.51 17.53 15.11
N ASN A 505 -10.88 18.25 16.17
CA ASN A 505 -12.22 18.77 16.33
C ASN A 505 -12.41 20.14 15.62
N THR A 506 -13.64 20.65 15.63
CA THR A 506 -13.98 21.94 15.01
C THR A 506 -13.29 23.14 15.67
N ALA A 507 -12.87 23.03 16.95
CA ALA A 507 -12.09 24.04 17.65
C ALA A 507 -10.58 23.97 17.36
N GLY A 508 -10.13 22.98 16.59
CA GLY A 508 -8.71 22.76 16.26
C GLY A 508 -7.92 21.96 17.30
N LYS A 509 -8.56 21.50 18.39
CA LYS A 509 -7.93 20.57 19.34
C LYS A 509 -7.63 19.25 18.64
N ARG A 510 -6.52 18.61 19.00
CA ARG A 510 -6.04 17.40 18.33
C ARG A 510 -5.65 16.32 19.32
N TRP A 511 -6.07 15.09 18.99
CA TRP A 511 -5.61 13.87 19.64
C TRP A 511 -4.79 13.02 18.65
N ALA A 512 -3.72 12.40 19.14
CA ALA A 512 -3.11 11.25 18.48
C ALA A 512 -3.85 9.99 18.93
N PHE A 513 -3.94 8.98 18.05
CA PHE A 513 -4.52 7.70 18.43
C PHE A 513 -3.87 6.55 17.64
N ALA A 514 -3.90 5.37 18.26
CA ALA A 514 -3.61 4.10 17.62
C ALA A 514 -4.69 3.08 18.02
N ALA A 515 -5.23 2.37 17.03
CA ALA A 515 -6.19 1.28 17.22
C ALA A 515 -5.72 0.07 16.41
N TYR A 516 -5.35 -0.99 17.10
CA TYR A 516 -4.95 -2.28 16.51
C TYR A 516 -5.96 -3.35 16.88
N VAL A 517 -6.37 -4.12 15.89
CA VAL A 517 -7.28 -5.26 16.04
C VAL A 517 -6.64 -6.45 15.35
N ASN A 518 -6.32 -7.49 16.12
CA ASN A 518 -5.74 -8.71 15.58
C ASN A 518 -6.75 -9.86 15.70
N HIS A 519 -6.77 -10.74 14.67
CA HIS A 519 -7.53 -11.99 14.61
C HIS A 519 -9.05 -11.80 14.53
N VAL A 520 -9.52 -11.15 13.47
CA VAL A 520 -10.94 -11.06 13.12
C VAL A 520 -11.25 -12.03 11.98
N ALA A 521 -12.16 -12.98 12.22
CA ALA A 521 -12.65 -13.86 11.16
C ALA A 521 -13.71 -13.14 10.32
N VAL A 522 -13.54 -13.13 8.99
CA VAL A 522 -14.47 -12.51 8.04
C VAL A 522 -14.80 -13.50 6.92
N PRO A 523 -15.95 -13.35 6.22
CA PRO A 523 -16.26 -14.16 5.04
C PRO A 523 -15.11 -14.20 4.02
N SER A 524 -15.05 -15.26 3.19
CA SER A 524 -14.03 -15.43 2.14
C SER A 524 -14.24 -14.49 0.95
N ASP A 525 -14.40 -13.21 1.25
CA ASP A 525 -14.56 -12.10 0.32
C ASP A 525 -13.65 -10.96 0.82
N GLU A 526 -12.76 -10.46 -0.03
CA GLU A 526 -11.86 -9.36 0.33
C GLU A 526 -12.63 -8.08 0.70
N GLN A 527 -13.80 -7.85 0.10
CA GLN A 527 -14.66 -6.72 0.46
C GLN A 527 -15.11 -6.80 1.93
N ALA A 528 -15.33 -8.02 2.46
CA ALA A 528 -15.68 -8.22 3.87
C ALA A 528 -14.61 -7.74 4.85
N ILE A 529 -13.32 -7.70 4.44
CA ILE A 529 -12.25 -7.13 5.26
C ILE A 529 -12.53 -5.64 5.53
N THR A 530 -12.91 -4.91 4.48
CA THR A 530 -13.24 -3.48 4.59
C THR A 530 -14.55 -3.27 5.33
N GLU A 531 -15.61 -4.03 5.00
CA GLU A 531 -16.94 -3.88 5.57
C GLU A 531 -17.01 -4.24 7.06
N ILE A 532 -16.18 -5.18 7.52
CA ILE A 532 -16.16 -5.61 8.93
C ILE A 532 -14.98 -4.97 9.66
N ALA A 533 -13.76 -5.37 9.36
CA ALA A 533 -12.60 -4.93 10.12
C ALA A 533 -12.21 -3.47 9.82
N GLY A 534 -12.39 -2.99 8.59
CA GLY A 534 -12.17 -1.59 8.20
C GLY A 534 -13.15 -0.66 8.89
N GLN A 535 -14.45 -0.96 8.83
CA GLN A 535 -15.48 -0.16 9.52
C GLN A 535 -15.29 -0.18 11.03
N LEU A 536 -14.87 -1.31 11.61
CA LEU A 536 -14.61 -1.45 13.05
C LEU A 536 -13.58 -0.45 13.58
N VAL A 537 -12.40 -0.36 12.94
CA VAL A 537 -11.36 0.60 13.36
C VAL A 537 -11.79 2.04 13.06
N GLY A 538 -12.56 2.26 12.01
CA GLY A 538 -13.18 3.55 11.71
C GLY A 538 -14.19 3.99 12.77
N GLU A 539 -15.01 3.08 13.29
CA GLU A 539 -15.95 3.36 14.38
C GLU A 539 -15.23 3.69 15.70
N ILE A 540 -14.10 3.01 15.98
CA ILE A 540 -13.26 3.35 17.14
C ILE A 540 -12.75 4.79 17.03
N ALA A 541 -12.25 5.19 15.87
CA ALA A 541 -11.80 6.57 15.61
C ALA A 541 -12.96 7.58 15.69
N ALA A 542 -14.14 7.23 15.19
CA ALA A 542 -15.35 8.05 15.27
C ALA A 542 -15.81 8.26 16.72
N ALA A 543 -15.72 7.22 17.57
CA ALA A 543 -16.01 7.34 19.00
C ALA A 543 -15.07 8.34 19.70
N GLY A 544 -13.78 8.35 19.30
CA GLY A 544 -12.81 9.36 19.76
C GLY A 544 -13.22 10.77 19.34
N TYR A 545 -13.55 10.98 18.07
CA TYR A 545 -13.99 12.29 17.56
C TYR A 545 -15.24 12.81 18.30
N GLU A 546 -16.28 11.98 18.45
CA GLU A 546 -17.52 12.37 19.13
C GLU A 546 -17.29 12.75 20.60
N THR A 547 -16.27 12.16 21.24
CA THR A 547 -15.90 12.51 22.62
C THR A 547 -15.15 13.84 22.64
N LEU A 548 -14.15 14.03 21.77
CA LEU A 548 -13.36 15.27 21.66
C LEU A 548 -14.22 16.49 21.30
N GLU A 549 -15.26 16.32 20.48
CA GLU A 549 -16.25 17.37 20.18
C GLU A 549 -17.09 17.76 21.38
N GLY A 550 -17.33 16.83 22.31
CA GLY A 550 -18.09 17.09 23.54
C GLY A 550 -17.28 17.81 24.63
N GLU A 551 -15.96 17.93 24.48
CA GLU A 551 -15.04 18.59 25.42
C GLU A 551 -14.86 20.10 25.13
N GLN A 552 -15.88 20.82 24.70
CA GLN A 552 -15.82 22.27 24.38
C GLN A 552 -15.59 23.14 25.62
#